data_8247d12893a6618f2241f49dfb6fed2b
#
_entry.id   8247d12893a6618f2241f49dfb6fed2b
#
_cell.length_a   1.000
_cell.length_b   1.000
_cell.length_c   1.000
_cell.angle_alpha   90.00
_cell.angle_beta   90.00
_cell.angle_gamma   90.00
#
_symmetry.space_group_name_H-M   'P 1'
#
loop_
_entity.id
_entity.type
_entity.pdbx_description
1 polymer ?
#
loop_
_entity_poly.entity_id
_entity_poly.type
_entity_poly.pdbx_seq_one_letter_code
_entity_poly.pdbx_strand_id
1 'polypeptide(L)'
;MTVKLDQQNGAVEIRLDAEKAIEFPLTLMGSLTNNTRPGLDQELLFKQQSDKVYRASSQPLVTGRWHLIVGNEVWRSIKRVSVTADGRVSVYD
;
A
#
# COMPACT_ATOMS: atom_id res chain seq x y z
N MET A 1 -9.37 -4.73 -2.45
CA MET A 1 -8.00 -4.84 -1.92
C MET A 1 -8.02 -4.55 -0.43
N THR A 2 -7.41 -5.39 0.35
CA THR A 2 -7.24 -5.19 1.79
C THR A 2 -5.80 -4.79 2.05
N VAL A 3 -5.59 -3.80 2.90
CA VAL A 3 -4.26 -3.24 3.17
C VAL A 3 -3.94 -3.34 4.64
N LYS A 4 -2.71 -3.74 4.95
CA LYS A 4 -2.19 -3.81 6.30
C LYS A 4 -0.83 -3.12 6.34
N LEU A 5 -0.72 -2.08 7.16
CA LEU A 5 0.51 -1.33 7.34
C LEU A 5 1.18 -1.72 8.65
N ASP A 6 2.44 -2.12 8.56
CA ASP A 6 3.26 -2.44 9.71
C ASP A 6 4.34 -1.36 9.87
N GLN A 7 4.03 -0.35 10.67
CA GLN A 7 4.95 0.76 10.93
C GLN A 7 6.19 0.31 11.69
N GLN A 8 6.06 -0.69 12.52
CA GLN A 8 7.15 -1.19 13.35
C GLN A 8 8.24 -1.85 12.53
N ASN A 9 7.83 -2.65 11.54
CA ASN A 9 8.75 -3.39 10.67
C ASN A 9 8.99 -2.72 9.32
N GLY A 10 8.32 -1.61 9.07
CA GLY A 10 8.47 -0.88 7.82
C GLY A 10 7.99 -1.67 6.61
N ALA A 11 6.76 -2.15 6.65
CA ALA A 11 6.20 -2.98 5.59
C ALA A 11 4.74 -2.64 5.30
N VAL A 12 4.36 -2.84 4.05
CA VAL A 12 2.97 -2.75 3.61
C VAL A 12 2.60 -4.09 2.99
N GLU A 13 1.52 -4.67 3.49
CA GLU A 13 0.98 -5.91 2.96
C GLU A 13 -0.38 -5.64 2.34
N ILE A 14 -0.61 -6.16 1.15
CA ILE A 14 -1.89 -6.06 0.47
C ILE A 14 -2.41 -7.44 0.13
N ARG A 15 -3.72 -7.58 0.14
CA ARG A 15 -4.42 -8.77 -0.31
C ARG A 15 -5.40 -8.39 -1.41
N LEU A 16 -5.28 -9.05 -2.55
CA LEU A 16 -6.16 -8.80 -3.69
C LEU A 16 -7.42 -9.65 -3.59
N ASP A 17 -8.57 -9.02 -3.81
CA ASP A 17 -9.89 -9.66 -3.74
C ASP A 17 -10.43 -9.87 -5.15
N ALA A 18 -9.84 -10.80 -5.89
CA ALA A 18 -10.31 -11.11 -7.23
C ALA A 18 -11.16 -12.37 -7.19
N GLU A 19 -12.41 -12.26 -7.62
CA GLU A 19 -13.33 -13.39 -7.72
C GLU A 19 -13.14 -14.18 -9.01
N LYS A 20 -12.53 -13.56 -10.02
CA LYS A 20 -12.26 -14.20 -11.29
C LYS A 20 -10.83 -14.71 -11.34
N ALA A 21 -10.62 -15.78 -12.11
CA ALA A 21 -9.28 -16.28 -12.38
C ALA A 21 -8.54 -15.24 -13.25
N ILE A 22 -7.75 -14.41 -12.61
CA ILE A 22 -6.84 -13.49 -13.27
C ILE A 22 -5.41 -13.95 -12.95
N GLU A 23 -4.50 -13.66 -13.87
CA GLU A 23 -3.10 -13.88 -13.58
C GLU A 23 -2.63 -12.86 -12.55
N PHE A 24 -2.09 -13.35 -11.46
CA PHE A 24 -1.47 -12.50 -10.45
C PHE A 24 0.01 -12.38 -10.77
N PRO A 25 0.51 -11.18 -11.10
CA PRO A 25 1.93 -11.01 -11.41
C PRO A 25 2.79 -11.28 -10.15
N LEU A 26 4.07 -11.57 -10.36
CA LEU A 26 5.01 -11.79 -9.26
C LEU A 26 5.31 -10.49 -8.51
N THR A 27 5.19 -9.36 -9.17
CA THR A 27 5.43 -8.04 -8.58
C THR A 27 4.34 -7.06 -8.98
N LEU A 28 4.09 -6.09 -8.10
CA LEU A 28 3.21 -4.96 -8.37
C LEU A 28 3.92 -3.68 -7.95
N MET A 29 3.68 -2.63 -8.71
CA MET A 29 4.18 -1.30 -8.36
C MET A 29 3.14 -0.55 -7.54
N GLY A 30 3.61 0.26 -6.61
CA GLY A 30 2.75 1.11 -5.83
C GLY A 30 3.45 2.36 -5.38
N SER A 31 2.70 3.25 -4.76
CA SER A 31 3.23 4.46 -4.17
C SER A 31 2.42 4.88 -2.96
N LEU A 32 3.10 5.51 -2.01
CA LEU A 32 2.47 6.21 -0.90
C LEU A 32 2.73 7.70 -1.11
N THR A 33 1.68 8.46 -1.32
CA THR A 33 1.78 9.90 -1.55
C THR A 33 1.19 10.66 -0.37
N ASN A 34 1.91 11.68 0.10
CA ASN A 34 1.44 12.54 1.18
C ASN A 34 0.74 13.76 0.59
N ASN A 35 -0.45 14.09 1.10
CA ASN A 35 -1.28 15.17 0.54
C ASN A 35 -0.67 16.56 0.72
N THR A 36 0.15 16.76 1.75
CA THR A 36 0.63 18.11 2.13
C THR A 36 2.14 18.27 2.00
N ARG A 37 2.90 17.18 1.89
CA ARG A 37 4.36 17.22 1.86
C ARG A 37 4.89 16.33 0.73
N PRO A 38 5.01 16.85 -0.49
CA PRO A 38 5.39 16.03 -1.64
C PRO A 38 6.76 15.36 -1.51
N GLY A 39 7.67 15.92 -0.75
CA GLY A 39 8.99 15.31 -0.53
C GLY A 39 8.99 14.02 0.29
N LEU A 40 7.84 13.62 0.83
CA LEU A 40 7.69 12.40 1.63
C LEU A 40 7.14 11.21 0.84
N ASP A 41 6.88 11.40 -0.44
CA ASP A 41 6.32 10.34 -1.28
C ASP A 41 7.28 9.16 -1.39
N GLN A 42 6.73 7.95 -1.39
CA GLN A 42 7.50 6.71 -1.48
C GLN A 42 7.01 5.86 -2.64
N GLU A 43 7.94 5.26 -3.35
CA GLU A 43 7.63 4.23 -4.33
C GLU A 43 7.78 2.86 -3.66
N LEU A 44 6.86 1.95 -3.95
CA LEU A 44 6.82 0.63 -3.36
C LEU A 44 6.89 -0.44 -4.43
N LEU A 45 7.69 -1.46 -4.16
CA LEU A 45 7.72 -2.66 -4.99
C LEU A 45 7.12 -3.79 -4.17
N PHE A 46 5.93 -4.23 -4.56
CA PHE A 46 5.25 -5.34 -3.91
C PHE A 46 5.68 -6.65 -4.53
N LYS A 47 6.11 -7.57 -3.70
CA LYS A 47 6.48 -8.93 -4.10
C LYS A 47 5.45 -9.92 -3.60
N GLN A 48 5.04 -10.83 -4.45
CA GLN A 48 4.08 -11.86 -4.10
C GLN A 48 4.61 -12.77 -3.00
N GLN A 49 3.82 -12.95 -1.95
CA GLN A 49 4.15 -13.84 -0.83
C GLN A 49 3.34 -15.13 -0.90
N SER A 50 2.10 -15.03 -1.35
CA SER A 50 1.22 -16.16 -1.61
C SER A 50 0.22 -15.74 -2.68
N ASP A 51 -0.71 -16.60 -3.06
CA ASP A 51 -1.58 -16.40 -4.24
C ASP A 51 -2.10 -14.98 -4.43
N LYS A 52 -2.62 -14.37 -3.37
CA LYS A 52 -3.26 -13.05 -3.44
C LYS A 52 -2.60 -12.02 -2.52
N VAL A 53 -1.51 -12.39 -1.88
CA VAL A 53 -0.86 -11.54 -0.88
C VAL A 53 0.47 -11.03 -1.39
N TYR A 54 0.66 -9.72 -1.29
CA TYR A 54 1.88 -9.03 -1.68
C TYR A 54 2.42 -8.21 -0.53
N ARG A 55 3.72 -8.05 -0.49
CA ARG A 55 4.37 -7.28 0.56
C ARG A 55 5.47 -6.39 -0.03
N ALA A 56 5.57 -5.17 0.48
CA ALA A 56 6.59 -4.21 0.12
C ALA A 56 7.24 -3.63 1.37
N SER A 57 8.51 -3.27 1.27
CA SER A 57 9.18 -2.50 2.31
C SER A 57 8.81 -1.03 2.18
N SER A 58 8.62 -0.36 3.30
CA SER A 58 8.32 1.06 3.33
C SER A 58 9.08 1.76 4.45
N GLN A 59 9.31 3.06 4.30
CA GLN A 59 9.77 3.90 5.40
C GLN A 59 8.58 4.17 6.32
N PRO A 60 8.81 4.36 7.64
CA PRO A 60 7.74 4.74 8.55
C PRO A 60 7.05 6.02 8.07
N LEU A 61 5.72 6.02 8.15
CA LEU A 61 4.93 7.16 7.73
C LEU A 61 4.83 8.18 8.88
N VAL A 62 5.05 9.44 8.56
CA VAL A 62 4.79 10.53 9.51
C VAL A 62 3.29 10.76 9.63
N THR A 63 2.89 11.44 10.70
CA THR A 63 1.49 11.85 10.92
C THR A 63 0.94 12.59 9.71
N GLY A 64 -0.25 12.25 9.29
CA GLY A 64 -0.91 12.91 8.17
C GLY A 64 -1.78 11.98 7.36
N ARG A 65 -2.19 12.49 6.21
CA ARG A 65 -3.04 11.77 5.27
C ARG A 65 -2.23 11.34 4.06
N TRP A 66 -2.39 10.09 3.70
CA TRP A 66 -1.66 9.46 2.62
C TRP A 66 -2.61 8.79 1.65
N HIS A 67 -2.17 8.64 0.41
CA HIS A 67 -2.83 7.75 -0.55
C HIS A 67 -1.90 6.61 -0.90
N LEU A 68 -2.41 5.40 -0.78
CA LEU A 68 -1.73 4.20 -1.27
C LEU A 68 -2.32 3.87 -2.63
N ILE A 69 -1.47 3.89 -3.64
CA ILE A 69 -1.85 3.56 -5.02
C ILE A 69 -1.11 2.28 -5.39
N VAL A 70 -1.85 1.27 -5.83
CA VAL A 70 -1.29 -0.01 -6.26
C VAL A 70 -1.91 -0.39 -7.59
N GLY A 71 -1.09 -0.87 -8.51
CA GLY A 71 -1.64 -1.32 -9.76
C GLY A 71 -0.60 -1.68 -10.80
N ASN A 72 -1.09 -1.88 -12.00
CA ASN A 72 -0.28 -2.11 -13.19
C ASN A 72 -0.93 -1.36 -14.37
N GLU A 73 -0.59 -1.73 -15.59
CA GLU A 73 -1.14 -1.07 -16.78
C GLU A 73 -2.63 -1.35 -17.01
N VAL A 74 -3.16 -2.41 -16.39
CA VAL A 74 -4.53 -2.89 -16.61
C VAL A 74 -5.50 -2.37 -15.55
N TRP A 75 -5.05 -2.29 -14.28
CA TRP A 75 -5.91 -1.87 -13.19
C TRP A 75 -5.12 -1.05 -12.16
N ARG A 76 -5.86 -0.27 -11.39
CA ARG A 76 -5.30 0.54 -10.30
C ARG A 76 -6.29 0.60 -9.15
N SER A 77 -5.78 0.48 -7.93
CA SER A 77 -6.56 0.62 -6.71
C SER A 77 -5.94 1.71 -5.84
N ILE A 78 -6.79 2.56 -5.27
CA ILE A 78 -6.36 3.67 -4.41
C ILE A 78 -7.05 3.52 -3.06
N LYS A 79 -6.25 3.56 -1.99
CA LYS A 79 -6.75 3.55 -0.61
C LYS A 79 -6.25 4.79 0.11
N ARG A 80 -7.09 5.36 0.95
CA ARG A 80 -6.68 6.46 1.82
C ARG A 80 -6.14 5.91 3.13
N VAL A 81 -5.04 6.48 3.59
CA VAL A 81 -4.37 6.07 4.82
C VAL A 81 -4.23 7.29 5.71
N SER A 82 -4.62 7.16 6.97
CA SER A 82 -4.48 8.21 7.96
C SER A 82 -3.56 7.71 9.07
N VAL A 83 -2.56 8.53 9.42
CA VAL A 83 -1.63 8.24 10.51
C VAL A 83 -1.78 9.34 11.55
N THR A 84 -2.17 8.96 12.77
CA THR A 84 -2.36 9.88 13.88
C THR A 84 -1.05 10.12 14.64
N ALA A 85 -1.04 11.14 15.49
CA ALA A 85 0.17 11.51 16.26
C ALA A 85 0.65 10.41 17.20
N ASP A 86 -0.23 9.51 17.64
CA ASP A 86 0.11 8.37 18.48
C ASP A 86 0.53 7.12 17.68
N GLY A 87 0.67 7.26 16.36
CA GLY A 87 1.13 6.19 15.50
C GLY A 87 0.04 5.22 15.02
N ARG A 88 -1.22 5.52 15.28
CA ARG A 88 -2.33 4.69 14.77
C ARG A 88 -2.49 4.88 13.27
N VAL A 89 -2.66 3.77 12.59
CA VAL A 89 -2.88 3.76 11.15
C VAL A 89 -4.30 3.28 10.86
N SER A 90 -5.02 4.06 10.07
CA SER A 90 -6.34 3.70 9.58
C SER A 90 -6.32 3.69 8.05
N VAL A 91 -6.93 2.66 7.47
CA VAL A 91 -7.02 2.51 6.00
C VAL A 91 -8.49 2.48 5.60
N TYR A 92 -8.86 3.29 4.63
CA TYR A 92 -10.25 3.37 4.15
C TYR A 92 -10.29 3.80 2.69
N ASP A 93 -11.41 3.58 2.09
CA ASP A 93 -11.64 3.89 0.66
C ASP A 93 -11.81 5.38 0.38
#